data_e3455f100e5b130790ec2e94d632aeaa
#
_entry.id   e3455f100e5b130790ec2e94d632aeaa
#
_cell.length_a   1.000
_cell.length_b   1.000
_cell.length_c   1.000
_cell.angle_alpha   90.00
_cell.angle_beta   90.00
_cell.angle_gamma   90.00
#
_symmetry.space_group_name_H-M   'P 1'
#
loop_
_entity.id
_entity.type
_entity.pdbx_description
1 polymer ?
#
loop_
_entity_poly.entity_id
_entity_poly.type
_entity_poly.pdbx_seq_one_letter_code
_entity_poly.pdbx_strand_id
1 'polypeptide(L)'
;MAAARHNLSRRALLGVGAAACAGVAGDGRLAAAPPAGAQARSDASGPSRARWDRALAAYRRAEARVAAFKAEEARLPAGRRAFPCEDLEDRFGALDGLRLAALRRLLHAPAPDLAAIALKIELAVADLAWELTGCETCLEALAADARRLCTA
;
A
#
# COMPACT_ATOMS: atom_id res chain seq x y z
N MET A 1 -2.04 -0.02 41.45
CA MET A 1 -1.56 1.06 40.56
C MET A 1 -1.85 0.65 39.12
N ALA A 2 -2.92 1.23 38.53
CA ALA A 2 -3.40 0.88 37.19
C ALA A 2 -2.76 1.84 36.16
N ALA A 3 -2.00 1.30 35.22
CA ALA A 3 -1.41 2.05 34.12
C ALA A 3 -2.51 2.39 33.09
N ALA A 4 -2.88 3.65 33.00
CA ALA A 4 -3.79 4.16 31.97
C ALA A 4 -3.10 4.08 30.61
N ARG A 5 -3.57 3.19 29.75
CA ARG A 5 -3.18 3.12 28.33
C ARG A 5 -3.86 4.28 27.59
N HIS A 6 -3.10 5.29 27.24
CA HIS A 6 -3.56 6.37 26.36
C HIS A 6 -3.74 5.83 24.94
N ASN A 7 -4.98 5.51 24.63
CA ASN A 7 -5.40 5.19 23.26
C ASN A 7 -5.61 6.51 22.50
N LEU A 8 -4.52 7.09 21.95
CA LEU A 8 -4.59 8.24 21.08
C LEU A 8 -5.27 7.83 19.77
N SER A 9 -6.50 8.30 19.60
CA SER A 9 -7.30 8.11 18.39
C SER A 9 -6.56 8.63 17.16
N ARG A 10 -6.09 7.72 16.29
CA ARG A 10 -5.43 8.01 15.01
C ARG A 10 -6.38 8.59 13.93
N ARG A 11 -7.60 9.02 14.30
CA ARG A 11 -8.64 9.50 13.38
C ARG A 11 -8.45 10.90 12.82
N ALA A 12 -7.42 11.68 13.21
CA ALA A 12 -7.36 13.12 12.94
C ALA A 12 -6.49 13.58 11.76
N LEU A 13 -5.89 12.70 10.95
CA LEU A 13 -4.86 13.13 9.96
C LEU A 13 -5.06 12.69 8.50
N LEU A 14 -6.27 12.36 8.08
CA LEU A 14 -6.53 12.08 6.65
C LEU A 14 -7.63 12.97 6.08
N GLY A 15 -7.35 14.25 6.01
CA GLY A 15 -8.09 15.21 5.20
C GLY A 15 -7.11 16.12 4.48
N VAL A 16 -7.35 16.30 3.18
CA VAL A 16 -6.76 17.27 2.24
C VAL A 16 -5.69 16.71 1.30
N GLY A 17 -6.05 16.75 0.00
CA GLY A 17 -5.09 16.76 -1.10
C GLY A 17 -5.57 16.20 -2.43
N ALA A 18 -6.76 16.59 -2.92
CA ALA A 18 -7.05 16.47 -4.35
C ALA A 18 -6.57 17.75 -5.05
N ALA A 19 -5.36 17.75 -5.59
CA ALA A 19 -4.86 18.79 -6.49
C ALA A 19 -5.06 18.33 -7.93
N ALA A 20 -6.01 18.98 -8.61
CA ALA A 20 -6.21 18.89 -10.04
C ALA A 20 -5.05 19.61 -10.75
N CYS A 21 -4.23 18.90 -11.53
CA CYS A 21 -3.31 19.50 -12.48
C CYS A 21 -4.01 19.61 -13.84
N ALA A 22 -4.45 20.84 -14.15
CA ALA A 22 -4.92 21.23 -15.47
C ALA A 22 -3.74 21.36 -16.44
N GLY A 23 -3.97 20.98 -17.70
CA GLY A 23 -2.99 20.83 -18.76
C GLY A 23 -2.31 22.13 -19.20
N VAL A 24 -1.12 21.95 -19.77
CA VAL A 24 -0.51 22.85 -20.74
C VAL A 24 -0.23 22.06 -22.01
N ALA A 25 -0.97 22.38 -23.07
CA ALA A 25 -0.69 21.96 -24.41
C ALA A 25 0.57 22.71 -24.91
N GLY A 26 1.59 21.98 -25.29
CA GLY A 26 2.80 22.47 -25.92
C GLY A 26 3.16 21.57 -27.10
N ASP A 27 2.78 21.98 -28.33
CA ASP A 27 3.23 21.38 -29.57
C ASP A 27 4.74 21.57 -29.72
N GLY A 28 5.49 20.48 -29.70
CA GLY A 28 6.93 20.46 -29.93
C GLY A 28 7.33 19.11 -30.50
N ARG A 29 7.07 18.93 -31.83
CA ARG A 29 7.60 17.79 -32.61
C ARG A 29 9.12 17.86 -32.67
N LEU A 30 9.77 17.01 -31.89
CA LEU A 30 11.12 16.53 -32.20
C LEU A 30 11.07 15.01 -32.18
N ALA A 31 11.05 14.44 -33.38
CA ALA A 31 11.16 13.01 -33.58
C ALA A 31 12.58 12.58 -33.21
N ALA A 32 12.80 12.20 -31.97
CA ALA A 32 13.98 11.46 -31.57
C ALA A 32 13.66 9.95 -31.75
N ALA A 33 14.41 9.29 -32.61
CA ALA A 33 14.36 7.84 -32.79
C ALA A 33 14.59 7.17 -31.43
N PRO A 34 13.81 6.15 -31.06
CA PRO A 34 14.02 5.43 -29.79
C PRO A 34 15.38 4.72 -29.84
N PRO A 35 16.19 4.81 -28.78
CA PRO A 35 17.44 4.08 -28.70
C PRO A 35 17.14 2.56 -28.76
N ALA A 36 17.80 1.88 -29.68
CA ALA A 36 17.66 0.45 -29.99
C ALA A 36 18.10 -0.51 -28.85
N GLY A 37 18.16 -0.02 -27.61
CA GLY A 37 18.57 -0.79 -26.42
C GLY A 37 17.48 -1.09 -25.42
N ALA A 38 16.21 -0.68 -25.65
CA ALA A 38 15.15 -0.80 -24.64
C ALA A 38 14.38 -2.13 -24.64
N GLN A 39 14.62 -3.01 -25.60
CA GLN A 39 13.84 -4.26 -25.77
C GLN A 39 14.40 -5.51 -25.05
N ALA A 40 15.61 -5.45 -24.48
CA ALA A 40 16.25 -6.62 -23.86
C ALA A 40 15.90 -6.85 -22.39
N ARG A 41 14.92 -6.17 -21.80
CA ARG A 41 14.57 -6.31 -20.37
C ARG A 41 13.20 -6.96 -20.10
N SER A 42 12.56 -7.54 -21.11
CA SER A 42 11.19 -8.08 -20.98
C SER A 42 11.12 -9.51 -20.43
N ASP A 43 12.21 -10.22 -20.26
CA ASP A 43 12.21 -11.64 -19.88
C ASP A 43 12.33 -11.92 -18.36
N ALA A 44 12.31 -10.89 -17.51
CA ALA A 44 12.15 -11.05 -16.07
C ALA A 44 10.70 -11.41 -15.65
N SER A 45 9.86 -11.80 -16.61
CA SER A 45 8.43 -12.16 -16.45
C SER A 45 8.22 -13.55 -15.82
N GLY A 46 9.21 -14.06 -15.09
CA GLY A 46 9.21 -15.35 -14.44
C GLY A 46 8.37 -15.41 -13.15
N PRO A 47 8.59 -16.45 -12.34
CA PRO A 47 7.83 -16.75 -11.11
C PRO A 47 7.82 -15.60 -10.09
N SER A 48 8.82 -14.73 -10.12
CA SER A 48 8.91 -13.55 -9.26
C SER A 48 7.80 -12.51 -9.56
N ARG A 49 7.57 -12.19 -10.84
CA ARG A 49 6.51 -11.28 -11.27
C ARG A 49 5.13 -11.81 -10.89
N ALA A 50 4.88 -13.09 -11.16
CA ALA A 50 3.61 -13.71 -10.81
C ALA A 50 3.37 -13.74 -9.29
N ARG A 51 4.43 -13.90 -8.48
CA ARG A 51 4.33 -13.82 -7.01
C ARG A 51 3.97 -12.40 -6.56
N TRP A 52 4.62 -11.39 -7.12
CA TRP A 52 4.32 -9.98 -6.88
C TRP A 52 2.86 -9.65 -7.22
N ASP A 53 2.42 -9.98 -8.44
CA ASP A 53 1.08 -9.67 -8.92
C ASP A 53 0.00 -10.30 -8.05
N ARG A 54 0.20 -11.54 -7.59
CA ARG A 54 -0.71 -12.20 -6.64
C ARG A 54 -0.75 -11.48 -5.29
N ALA A 55 0.39 -11.07 -4.76
CA ALA A 55 0.48 -10.37 -3.47
C ALA A 55 -0.18 -9.00 -3.56
N LEU A 56 0.09 -8.23 -4.62
CA LEU A 56 -0.51 -6.92 -4.87
C LEU A 56 -2.04 -7.02 -5.04
N ALA A 57 -2.51 -8.00 -5.80
CA ALA A 57 -3.95 -8.23 -5.97
C ALA A 57 -4.62 -8.62 -4.64
N ALA A 58 -3.96 -9.41 -3.80
CA ALA A 58 -4.47 -9.74 -2.47
C ALA A 58 -4.56 -8.53 -1.56
N TYR A 59 -3.53 -7.68 -1.54
CA TYR A 59 -3.54 -6.42 -0.78
C TYR A 59 -4.67 -5.50 -1.24
N ARG A 60 -4.78 -5.23 -2.54
CA ARG A 60 -5.83 -4.36 -3.11
C ARG A 60 -7.24 -4.86 -2.77
N ARG A 61 -7.47 -6.17 -2.78
CA ARG A 61 -8.77 -6.73 -2.38
C ARG A 61 -9.07 -6.51 -0.89
N ALA A 62 -8.07 -6.66 -0.04
CA ALA A 62 -8.23 -6.44 1.39
C ALA A 62 -8.47 -4.94 1.71
N GLU A 63 -7.74 -4.05 1.06
CA GLU A 63 -7.92 -2.61 1.14
C GLU A 63 -9.32 -2.18 0.69
N ALA A 64 -9.80 -2.71 -0.44
CA ALA A 64 -11.16 -2.44 -0.92
C ALA A 64 -12.24 -2.86 0.08
N ARG A 65 -12.04 -3.97 0.82
CA ARG A 65 -12.97 -4.40 1.88
C ARG A 65 -13.00 -3.43 3.06
N VAL A 66 -11.85 -2.93 3.48
CA VAL A 66 -11.77 -1.90 4.53
C VAL A 66 -12.43 -0.61 4.07
N ALA A 67 -12.19 -0.19 2.82
CA ALA A 67 -12.83 1.00 2.25
C ALA A 67 -14.35 0.86 2.17
N ALA A 68 -14.85 -0.30 1.75
CA ALA A 68 -16.29 -0.59 1.70
C ALA A 68 -16.92 -0.54 3.10
N PHE A 69 -16.26 -1.12 4.11
CA PHE A 69 -16.71 -1.05 5.51
C PHE A 69 -16.79 0.39 6.00
N LYS A 70 -15.75 1.20 5.77
CA LYS A 70 -15.75 2.63 6.13
C LYS A 70 -16.87 3.41 5.44
N ALA A 71 -17.15 3.10 4.18
CA ALA A 71 -18.26 3.71 3.45
C ALA A 71 -19.64 3.28 4.00
N GLU A 72 -19.79 2.05 4.46
CA GLU A 72 -20.99 1.55 5.16
C GLU A 72 -21.15 2.27 6.51
N GLU A 73 -20.09 2.34 7.32
CA GLU A 73 -20.06 3.04 8.59
C GLU A 73 -20.44 4.53 8.44
N ALA A 74 -19.95 5.19 7.39
CA ALA A 74 -20.27 6.60 7.12
C ALA A 74 -21.75 6.87 6.82
N ARG A 75 -22.51 5.85 6.41
CA ARG A 75 -23.96 5.94 6.17
C ARG A 75 -24.79 5.75 7.43
N LEU A 76 -24.20 5.29 8.52
CA LEU A 76 -24.93 5.09 9.78
C LEU A 76 -25.40 6.43 10.35
N PRO A 77 -26.57 6.47 11.05
CA PRO A 77 -27.04 7.65 11.76
C PRO A 77 -25.98 8.17 12.75
N ALA A 78 -25.96 9.48 12.96
CA ALA A 78 -24.97 10.14 13.82
C ALA A 78 -24.91 9.54 15.25
N GLY A 79 -26.05 9.18 15.83
CA GLY A 79 -26.11 8.53 17.15
C GLY A 79 -25.41 7.17 17.20
N ARG A 80 -25.48 6.38 16.14
CA ARG A 80 -24.78 5.09 16.04
C ARG A 80 -23.27 5.27 15.81
N ARG A 81 -22.85 6.35 15.18
CA ARG A 81 -21.42 6.69 14.98
C ARG A 81 -20.77 7.22 16.25
N ALA A 82 -21.53 7.91 17.09
CA ALA A 82 -21.02 8.46 18.35
C ALA A 82 -20.76 7.37 19.42
N PHE A 83 -21.46 6.26 19.32
CA PHE A 83 -21.29 5.11 20.21
C PHE A 83 -21.04 3.87 19.34
N PRO A 84 -19.78 3.67 18.87
CA PRO A 84 -19.44 2.47 18.11
C PRO A 84 -19.78 1.25 18.96
N CYS A 85 -20.57 0.34 18.41
CA CYS A 85 -20.86 -0.91 19.07
C CYS A 85 -19.65 -1.83 18.92
N GLU A 86 -19.43 -2.66 19.92
CA GLU A 86 -18.34 -3.65 19.97
C GLU A 86 -18.26 -4.48 18.67
N ASP A 87 -19.42 -4.89 18.13
CA ASP A 87 -19.51 -5.60 16.84
C ASP A 87 -18.88 -4.86 15.65
N LEU A 88 -18.98 -3.52 15.59
CA LEU A 88 -18.40 -2.71 14.51
C LEU A 88 -16.89 -2.61 14.68
N GLU A 89 -16.40 -2.46 15.90
CA GLU A 89 -14.97 -2.42 16.21
C GLU A 89 -14.31 -3.75 15.92
N ASP A 90 -14.92 -4.86 16.33
CA ASP A 90 -14.45 -6.22 16.06
C ASP A 90 -14.41 -6.51 14.56
N ARG A 91 -15.46 -6.15 13.83
CA ARG A 91 -15.54 -6.31 12.37
C ARG A 91 -14.47 -5.47 11.67
N PHE A 92 -14.27 -4.23 12.09
CA PHE A 92 -13.19 -3.38 11.55
C PHE A 92 -11.82 -3.99 11.85
N GLY A 93 -11.57 -4.41 13.09
CA GLY A 93 -10.32 -5.04 13.51
C GLY A 93 -9.99 -6.29 12.70
N ALA A 94 -10.99 -7.14 12.44
CA ALA A 94 -10.83 -8.33 11.61
C ALA A 94 -10.47 -7.98 10.16
N LEU A 95 -11.14 -6.99 9.54
CA LEU A 95 -10.86 -6.54 8.18
C LEU A 95 -9.48 -5.88 8.07
N ASP A 96 -9.12 -5.02 9.01
CA ASP A 96 -7.82 -4.35 9.03
C ASP A 96 -6.69 -5.35 9.29
N GLY A 97 -6.88 -6.33 10.15
CA GLY A 97 -5.96 -7.44 10.35
C GLY A 97 -5.66 -8.22 9.07
N LEU A 98 -6.69 -8.50 8.25
CA LEU A 98 -6.52 -9.12 6.93
C LEU A 98 -5.76 -8.22 5.96
N ARG A 99 -6.00 -6.89 5.97
CA ARG A 99 -5.28 -5.91 5.16
C ARG A 99 -3.81 -5.86 5.54
N LEU A 100 -3.50 -5.77 6.84
CA LEU A 100 -2.13 -5.76 7.34
C LEU A 100 -1.39 -7.07 7.05
N ALA A 101 -2.07 -8.22 7.14
CA ALA A 101 -1.49 -9.50 6.76
C ALA A 101 -1.18 -9.58 5.24
N ALA A 102 -2.03 -8.98 4.40
CA ALA A 102 -1.79 -8.89 2.97
C ALA A 102 -0.65 -7.90 2.64
N LEU A 103 -0.57 -6.77 3.35
CA LEU A 103 0.53 -5.82 3.25
C LEU A 103 1.88 -6.48 3.56
N ARG A 104 1.99 -7.20 4.68
CA ARG A 104 3.21 -7.95 5.02
C ARG A 104 3.66 -8.87 3.90
N ARG A 105 2.73 -9.65 3.32
CA ARG A 105 3.06 -10.54 2.19
C ARG A 105 3.56 -9.78 0.97
N LEU A 106 2.99 -8.61 0.68
CA LEU A 106 3.41 -7.74 -0.41
C LEU A 106 4.80 -7.16 -0.17
N LEU A 107 5.09 -6.66 1.04
CA LEU A 107 6.39 -6.11 1.39
C LEU A 107 7.52 -7.15 1.27
N HIS A 108 7.23 -8.42 1.57
CA HIS A 108 8.19 -9.52 1.43
C HIS A 108 8.18 -10.20 0.04
N ALA A 109 7.24 -9.87 -0.85
CA ALA A 109 7.26 -10.40 -2.21
C ALA A 109 8.37 -9.71 -3.02
N PRO A 110 9.18 -10.43 -3.83
CA PRO A 110 10.21 -9.80 -4.64
C PRO A 110 9.64 -8.74 -5.59
N ALA A 111 10.17 -7.52 -5.56
CA ALA A 111 9.76 -6.45 -6.46
C ALA A 111 10.27 -6.74 -7.89
N PRO A 112 9.41 -6.72 -8.91
CA PRO A 112 9.84 -6.99 -10.28
C PRO A 112 10.62 -5.85 -10.92
N ASP A 113 10.41 -4.61 -10.47
CA ASP A 113 10.98 -3.38 -11.03
C ASP A 113 11.05 -2.27 -9.97
N LEU A 114 11.63 -1.13 -10.35
CA LEU A 114 11.77 0.03 -9.46
C LEU A 114 10.43 0.66 -9.06
N ALA A 115 9.41 0.59 -9.93
CA ALA A 115 8.08 1.10 -9.62
C ALA A 115 7.43 0.27 -8.49
N ALA A 116 7.67 -1.04 -8.47
CA ALA A 116 7.24 -1.90 -7.38
C ALA A 116 7.96 -1.60 -6.06
N ILE A 117 9.26 -1.23 -6.11
CA ILE A 117 9.98 -0.77 -4.90
C ILE A 117 9.38 0.54 -4.39
N ALA A 118 9.14 1.51 -5.27
CA ALA A 118 8.53 2.79 -4.90
C ALA A 118 7.18 2.57 -4.20
N LEU A 119 6.31 1.73 -4.78
CA LEU A 119 5.04 1.37 -4.16
C LEU A 119 5.20 0.71 -2.78
N LYS A 120 6.17 -0.19 -2.61
CA LYS A 120 6.45 -0.79 -1.29
C LYS A 120 6.84 0.26 -0.26
N ILE A 121 7.69 1.23 -0.64
CA ILE A 121 8.11 2.31 0.26
C ILE A 121 6.92 3.17 0.65
N GLU A 122 6.09 3.57 -0.31
CA GLU A 122 4.87 4.35 -0.06
C GLU A 122 3.94 3.65 0.93
N LEU A 123 3.67 2.37 0.71
CA LEU A 123 2.82 1.58 1.59
C LEU A 123 3.45 1.35 2.96
N ALA A 124 4.76 1.10 3.02
CA ALA A 124 5.47 0.94 4.30
C ALA A 124 5.41 2.21 5.13
N VAL A 125 5.57 3.38 4.50
CA VAL A 125 5.47 4.69 5.17
C VAL A 125 4.05 4.97 5.62
N ALA A 126 3.04 4.73 4.75
CA ALA A 126 1.64 5.00 5.05
C ALA A 126 1.10 4.20 6.26
N ASP A 127 1.55 2.96 6.40
CA ASP A 127 1.11 2.06 7.47
C ASP A 127 2.10 1.94 8.62
N LEU A 128 3.21 2.70 8.62
CA LEU A 128 4.30 2.56 9.61
C LEU A 128 4.74 1.09 9.75
N ALA A 129 5.00 0.46 8.61
CA ALA A 129 5.14 -0.99 8.52
C ALA A 129 6.24 -1.56 9.44
N TRP A 130 7.26 -0.77 9.75
CA TRP A 130 8.34 -1.14 10.69
C TRP A 130 7.88 -1.29 12.15
N GLU A 131 6.70 -0.75 12.50
CA GLU A 131 6.08 -0.91 13.83
C GLU A 131 5.13 -2.12 13.90
N LEU A 132 4.83 -2.73 12.75
CA LEU A 132 3.90 -3.85 12.67
C LEU A 132 4.60 -5.16 12.98
N THR A 133 4.02 -5.94 13.88
CA THR A 133 4.49 -7.30 14.18
C THR A 133 4.56 -8.15 12.90
N GLY A 134 5.72 -8.74 12.66
CA GLY A 134 6.01 -9.55 11.47
C GLY A 134 6.43 -8.74 10.24
N CYS A 135 6.73 -7.44 10.42
CA CYS A 135 7.33 -6.56 9.40
C CYS A 135 8.73 -6.09 9.80
N GLU A 136 9.34 -6.65 10.83
CA GLU A 136 10.65 -6.28 11.35
C GLU A 136 11.72 -6.35 10.25
N THR A 137 11.58 -7.27 9.31
CA THR A 137 12.51 -7.48 8.17
C THR A 137 12.05 -6.83 6.86
N CYS A 138 10.99 -6.02 6.88
CA CYS A 138 10.47 -5.42 5.64
C CYS A 138 11.47 -4.46 4.98
N LEU A 139 12.25 -3.72 5.76
CA LEU A 139 13.30 -2.83 5.26
C LEU A 139 14.47 -3.61 4.66
N GLU A 140 14.80 -4.76 5.24
CA GLU A 140 15.82 -5.67 4.71
C GLU A 140 15.36 -6.25 3.35
N ALA A 141 14.09 -6.63 3.24
CA ALA A 141 13.49 -7.10 1.99
C ALA A 141 13.53 -6.01 0.91
N LEU A 142 13.20 -4.76 1.25
CA LEU A 142 13.33 -3.61 0.35
C LEU A 142 14.76 -3.38 -0.11
N ALA A 143 15.73 -3.42 0.82
CA ALA A 143 17.14 -3.26 0.50
C ALA A 143 17.67 -4.40 -0.39
N ALA A 144 17.18 -5.63 -0.19
CA ALA A 144 17.53 -6.78 -1.02
C ALA A 144 16.98 -6.61 -2.45
N ASP A 145 15.72 -6.14 -2.60
CA ASP A 145 15.12 -5.85 -3.90
C ASP A 145 15.89 -4.75 -4.64
N ALA A 146 16.24 -3.65 -3.96
CA ALA A 146 17.01 -2.56 -4.54
C ALA A 146 18.38 -3.06 -5.06
N ARG A 147 19.12 -3.80 -4.24
CA ARG A 147 20.42 -4.38 -4.65
C ARG A 147 20.28 -5.28 -5.87
N ARG A 148 19.28 -6.18 -5.89
CA ARG A 148 19.04 -7.09 -7.01
C ARG A 148 18.74 -6.35 -8.31
N LEU A 149 17.94 -5.27 -8.27
CA LEU A 149 17.59 -4.51 -9.46
C LEU A 149 18.69 -3.54 -9.92
N CYS A 150 19.63 -3.16 -9.05
CA CYS A 150 20.82 -2.38 -9.43
C CYS A 150 21.90 -3.24 -10.10
N THR A 151 21.89 -4.57 -9.88
CA THR A 151 22.90 -5.50 -10.43
C THR A 151 22.44 -6.24 -11.67
N ALA A 152 21.19 -6.08 -12.09
CA ALA A 152 20.57 -6.69 -13.28
C ALA A 152 20.64 -5.75 -14.49
#